data_3932c15aaca66aa373d6cdbd2b02d2e7
#
_entry.id   3932c15aaca66aa373d6cdbd2b02d2e7
#
_cell.length_a   1.000
_cell.length_b   1.000
_cell.length_c   1.000
_cell.angle_alpha   90.00
_cell.angle_beta   90.00
_cell.angle_gamma   90.00
#
_symmetry.space_group_name_H-M   'P 1'
#
loop_
_entity.id
_entity.type
_entity.pdbx_description
1 polymer ?
#
loop_
_entity_poly.entity_id
_entity_poly.type
_entity_poly.pdbx_seq_one_letter_code
_entity_poly.pdbx_strand_id
1 'polypeptide(L)'
;MIKWPNQIKPGTTNEEMVQNLDFAQTFLEAAMIDAPKDMQGESLLPLLKGNSDKWNRESVYYHYYEYPSVHMAKRHYGIVSKDYKLVHFYFDVDEWELYDRKNDPNEMNNVYNDPNYTEVVVKLKEELKELRIKYKD
;
A
#
# COMPACT_ATOMS: atom_id res chain seq x y z
N MET A 1 0.38 2.03 -16.62
CA MET A 1 -0.27 2.88 -17.67
C MET A 1 -1.60 2.25 -18.02
N ILE A 2 -2.69 3.04 -18.05
CA ILE A 2 -4.04 2.60 -18.41
C ILE A 2 -4.52 3.43 -19.61
N LYS A 3 -5.10 2.77 -20.62
CA LYS A 3 -5.68 3.43 -21.79
C LYS A 3 -7.13 2.99 -21.94
N TRP A 4 -8.05 3.95 -21.92
CA TRP A 4 -9.47 3.72 -22.16
C TRP A 4 -10.02 4.88 -22.99
N PRO A 5 -10.08 4.73 -24.33
CA PRO A 5 -10.53 5.79 -25.23
C PRO A 5 -11.92 6.32 -24.83
N ASN A 6 -12.09 7.63 -24.92
CA ASN A 6 -13.32 8.36 -24.58
C ASN A 6 -13.74 8.33 -23.09
N GLN A 7 -13.03 7.60 -22.23
CA GLN A 7 -13.31 7.53 -20.79
C GLN A 7 -12.21 8.16 -19.95
N ILE A 8 -10.95 8.02 -20.38
CA ILE A 8 -9.78 8.58 -19.67
C ILE A 8 -9.15 9.65 -20.58
N LYS A 9 -8.93 10.83 -20.01
CA LYS A 9 -8.26 11.93 -20.72
C LYS A 9 -6.79 11.55 -20.98
N PRO A 10 -6.31 11.60 -22.23
CA PRO A 10 -4.91 11.31 -22.54
C PRO A 10 -3.95 12.25 -21.81
N GLY A 11 -2.79 11.73 -21.43
CA GLY A 11 -1.70 12.50 -20.82
C GLY A 11 -1.93 12.92 -19.37
N THR A 12 -2.96 12.35 -18.70
CA THR A 12 -3.15 12.57 -17.25
C THR A 12 -2.25 11.66 -16.42
N THR A 13 -1.81 12.18 -15.28
CA THR A 13 -1.10 11.44 -14.23
C THR A 13 -1.89 11.53 -12.92
N ASN A 14 -1.70 10.56 -12.06
CA ASN A 14 -2.28 10.54 -10.72
C ASN A 14 -1.25 9.98 -9.75
N GLU A 15 -1.08 10.59 -8.58
CA GLU A 15 -0.09 10.24 -7.56
C GLU A 15 -0.69 9.54 -6.34
N GLU A 16 -1.98 9.21 -6.40
CA GLU A 16 -2.65 8.50 -5.31
C GLU A 16 -2.13 7.08 -5.15
N MET A 17 -2.18 6.59 -3.91
CA MET A 17 -1.73 5.24 -3.58
C MET A 17 -2.69 4.19 -4.13
N VAL A 18 -2.17 3.32 -4.98
CA VAL A 18 -2.93 2.24 -5.61
C VAL A 18 -2.17 0.91 -5.49
N GLN A 19 -2.89 -0.20 -5.63
CA GLN A 19 -2.35 -1.54 -5.55
C GLN A 19 -2.75 -2.38 -6.77
N ASN A 20 -2.03 -3.47 -7.02
CA ASN A 20 -2.37 -4.40 -8.09
C ASN A 20 -3.73 -5.09 -7.91
N LEU A 21 -4.15 -5.34 -6.67
CA LEU A 21 -5.47 -5.92 -6.39
C LEU A 21 -6.65 -4.99 -6.71
N ASP A 22 -6.38 -3.71 -6.98
CA ASP A 22 -7.41 -2.75 -7.40
C ASP A 22 -7.86 -2.95 -8.85
N PHE A 23 -7.02 -3.59 -9.66
CA PHE A 23 -7.34 -3.80 -11.08
C PHE A 23 -8.57 -4.68 -11.28
N ALA A 24 -8.74 -5.73 -10.48
CA ALA A 24 -9.87 -6.66 -10.65
C ALA A 24 -11.20 -5.93 -10.43
N GLN A 25 -11.35 -5.17 -9.34
CA GLN A 25 -12.55 -4.37 -9.08
C GLN A 25 -12.76 -3.29 -10.15
N THR A 26 -11.68 -2.68 -10.63
CA THR A 26 -11.74 -1.69 -11.71
C THR A 26 -12.32 -2.29 -12.98
N PHE A 27 -11.90 -3.49 -13.37
CA PHE A 27 -12.42 -4.16 -14.55
C PHE A 27 -13.87 -4.60 -14.39
N LEU A 28 -14.26 -5.11 -13.22
CA LEU A 28 -15.63 -5.47 -12.92
C LEU A 28 -16.55 -4.26 -12.98
N GLU A 29 -16.19 -3.16 -12.32
CA GLU A 29 -16.99 -1.93 -12.37
C GLU A 29 -17.05 -1.34 -13.79
N ALA A 30 -15.95 -1.37 -14.55
CA ALA A 30 -15.94 -0.93 -15.94
C ALA A 30 -16.89 -1.78 -16.83
N ALA A 31 -17.07 -3.05 -16.49
CA ALA A 31 -17.99 -3.97 -17.15
C ALA A 31 -19.42 -3.91 -16.58
N MET A 32 -19.69 -3.05 -15.59
CA MET A 32 -20.97 -2.95 -14.86
C MET A 32 -21.36 -4.26 -14.16
N ILE A 33 -20.37 -4.97 -13.63
CA ILE A 33 -20.51 -6.21 -12.86
C ILE A 33 -20.17 -5.93 -11.41
N ASP A 34 -21.01 -6.36 -10.48
CA ASP A 34 -20.77 -6.23 -9.05
C ASP A 34 -19.56 -7.07 -8.63
N ALA A 35 -18.65 -6.46 -7.91
CA ALA A 35 -17.49 -7.18 -7.36
C ALA A 35 -17.92 -8.12 -6.21
N PRO A 36 -17.38 -9.36 -6.16
CA PRO A 36 -17.54 -10.24 -5.02
C PRO A 36 -17.13 -9.55 -3.71
N LYS A 37 -17.87 -9.82 -2.62
CA LYS A 37 -17.69 -9.14 -1.33
C LYS A 37 -16.37 -9.47 -0.61
N ASP A 38 -15.72 -10.55 -0.99
CA ASP A 38 -14.43 -11.01 -0.44
C ASP A 38 -13.21 -10.42 -1.18
N MET A 39 -13.42 -9.65 -2.24
CA MET A 39 -12.35 -8.93 -2.91
C MET A 39 -11.90 -7.73 -2.07
N GLN A 40 -10.59 -7.59 -1.89
CA GLN A 40 -9.99 -6.63 -0.96
C GLN A 40 -9.54 -5.31 -1.61
N GLY A 41 -9.45 -5.25 -2.94
CA GLY A 41 -9.08 -4.04 -3.67
C GLY A 41 -10.22 -3.03 -3.76
N GLU A 42 -9.92 -1.87 -4.33
CA GLU A 42 -10.86 -0.78 -4.59
C GLU A 42 -10.80 -0.40 -6.08
N SER A 43 -11.93 -0.04 -6.66
CA SER A 43 -11.94 0.38 -8.07
C SER A 43 -11.20 1.69 -8.28
N LEU A 44 -10.33 1.73 -9.28
CA LEU A 44 -9.59 2.93 -9.69
C LEU A 44 -10.44 3.88 -10.58
N LEU A 45 -11.69 3.54 -10.90
CA LEU A 45 -12.51 4.38 -11.79
C LEU A 45 -12.66 5.83 -11.30
N PRO A 46 -12.80 6.14 -10.01
CA PRO A 46 -12.80 7.52 -9.55
C PRO A 46 -11.52 8.28 -9.96
N LEU A 47 -10.35 7.70 -9.75
CA LEU A 47 -9.07 8.29 -10.12
C LEU A 47 -8.93 8.44 -11.64
N LEU A 48 -9.31 7.41 -12.39
CA LEU A 48 -9.23 7.39 -13.85
C LEU A 48 -10.15 8.43 -14.51
N LYS A 49 -11.24 8.80 -13.84
CA LYS A 49 -12.19 9.83 -14.27
C LYS A 49 -11.91 11.23 -13.70
N GLY A 50 -10.80 11.39 -12.95
CA GLY A 50 -10.39 12.67 -12.38
C GLY A 50 -11.15 13.07 -11.11
N ASN A 51 -11.79 12.14 -10.42
CA ASN A 51 -12.56 12.36 -9.18
C ASN A 51 -11.73 11.89 -7.97
N SER A 52 -10.52 12.42 -7.79
CA SER A 52 -9.62 12.03 -6.69
C SER A 52 -10.17 12.36 -5.29
N ASP A 53 -11.10 13.30 -5.17
CA ASP A 53 -11.83 13.62 -3.95
C ASP A 53 -12.66 12.44 -3.37
N LYS A 54 -12.93 11.45 -4.19
CA LYS A 54 -13.59 10.19 -3.79
C LYS A 54 -12.63 9.08 -3.37
N TRP A 55 -11.35 9.33 -3.47
CA TRP A 55 -10.30 8.39 -3.09
C TRP A 55 -9.73 8.78 -1.72
N ASN A 56 -9.73 7.87 -0.78
CA ASN A 56 -9.33 8.14 0.60
C ASN A 56 -8.30 7.14 1.16
N ARG A 57 -7.59 6.43 0.28
CA ARG A 57 -6.54 5.51 0.72
C ARG A 57 -5.31 6.29 1.16
N GLU A 58 -5.00 6.24 2.46
CA GLU A 58 -3.83 6.90 3.05
C GLU A 58 -2.62 5.97 3.17
N SER A 59 -2.86 4.65 3.13
CA SER A 59 -1.81 3.65 3.26
C SER A 59 -2.14 2.35 2.53
N VAL A 60 -1.12 1.54 2.32
CA VAL A 60 -1.23 0.18 1.76
C VAL A 60 -0.53 -0.81 2.67
N TYR A 61 -1.19 -1.95 2.88
CA TYR A 61 -0.63 -3.12 3.55
C TYR A 61 0.03 -4.04 2.53
N TYR A 62 1.13 -4.68 2.91
CA TYR A 62 1.75 -5.74 2.12
C TYR A 62 2.35 -6.81 3.02
N HIS A 63 2.44 -8.05 2.49
CA HIS A 63 3.06 -9.18 3.16
C HIS A 63 3.89 -9.99 2.17
N TYR A 64 5.13 -10.29 2.55
CA TYR A 64 6.07 -11.12 1.80
C TYR A 64 6.32 -12.42 2.55
N TYR A 65 5.89 -13.54 1.96
CA TYR A 65 5.90 -14.86 2.60
C TYR A 65 7.08 -15.76 2.20
N GLU A 66 7.73 -15.45 1.07
CA GLU A 66 8.70 -16.35 0.45
C GLU A 66 10.06 -16.26 1.15
N TYR A 67 10.37 -17.25 1.99
CA TYR A 67 11.71 -17.45 2.54
C TYR A 67 11.87 -18.86 3.08
N PRO A 68 13.00 -19.56 2.80
CA PRO A 68 14.05 -19.20 1.84
C PRO A 68 13.57 -19.31 0.39
N SER A 69 14.02 -18.42 -0.48
CA SER A 69 13.63 -18.33 -1.88
C SER A 69 14.77 -17.72 -2.71
N VAL A 70 14.57 -17.62 -4.03
CA VAL A 70 15.55 -17.07 -4.98
C VAL A 70 16.03 -15.68 -4.57
N HIS A 71 15.17 -14.83 -4.03
CA HIS A 71 15.50 -13.48 -3.60
C HIS A 71 16.15 -13.37 -2.22
N MET A 72 16.13 -14.43 -1.42
CA MET A 72 16.69 -14.48 -0.06
C MET A 72 16.21 -13.34 0.87
N ALA A 73 15.16 -12.63 0.48
CA ALA A 73 14.52 -11.65 1.34
C ALA A 73 13.76 -12.36 2.47
N LYS A 74 14.00 -11.94 3.71
CA LYS A 74 13.32 -12.52 4.88
C LYS A 74 11.84 -12.20 4.88
N ARG A 75 11.03 -13.09 5.48
CA ARG A 75 9.58 -12.87 5.59
C ARG A 75 9.31 -11.61 6.38
N HIS A 76 8.47 -10.75 5.82
CA HIS A 76 8.10 -9.50 6.45
C HIS A 76 6.72 -9.03 5.98
N TYR A 77 6.10 -8.21 6.80
CA TYR A 77 4.92 -7.46 6.43
C TYR A 77 5.09 -6.00 6.81
N GLY A 78 4.27 -5.14 6.27
CA GLY A 78 4.41 -3.73 6.55
C GLY A 78 3.27 -2.87 6.03
N ILE A 79 3.39 -1.60 6.34
CA ILE A 79 2.52 -0.54 5.89
C ILE A 79 3.36 0.52 5.17
N VAL A 80 2.86 0.98 4.05
CA VAL A 80 3.42 2.11 3.30
C VAL A 80 2.38 3.21 3.25
N SER A 81 2.71 4.36 3.79
CA SER A 81 1.98 5.61 3.61
C SER A 81 2.70 6.52 2.62
N LYS A 82 2.16 7.71 2.37
CA LYS A 82 2.79 8.69 1.50
C LYS A 82 4.20 9.06 1.97
N ASP A 83 4.34 9.30 3.28
CA ASP A 83 5.56 9.85 3.86
C ASP A 83 6.44 8.80 4.55
N TYR A 84 5.88 7.65 4.95
CA TYR A 84 6.58 6.65 5.75
C TYR A 84 6.35 5.23 5.27
N LYS A 85 7.31 4.36 5.61
CA LYS A 85 7.18 2.91 5.44
C LYS A 85 7.65 2.23 6.73
N LEU A 86 6.77 1.42 7.34
CA LEU A 86 7.08 0.60 8.51
C LEU A 86 7.07 -0.86 8.10
N VAL A 87 8.13 -1.60 8.45
CA VAL A 87 8.33 -3.01 8.10
C VAL A 87 8.56 -3.81 9.37
N HIS A 88 7.99 -5.01 9.46
CA HIS A 88 8.26 -5.99 10.49
C HIS A 88 8.77 -7.30 9.90
N PHE A 89 10.00 -7.65 10.19
CA PHE A 89 10.57 -8.97 9.93
C PHE A 89 10.24 -9.89 11.10
N TYR A 90 9.53 -10.98 10.87
CA TYR A 90 8.86 -11.72 11.95
C TYR A 90 9.21 -13.21 12.06
N PHE A 91 9.97 -13.78 11.12
CA PHE A 91 10.14 -15.23 11.03
C PHE A 91 11.40 -15.75 11.72
N ASP A 92 12.58 -15.34 11.26
CA ASP A 92 13.90 -15.74 11.80
C ASP A 92 14.62 -14.61 12.54
N VAL A 93 14.06 -13.44 12.46
CA VAL A 93 14.42 -12.24 13.23
C VAL A 93 13.13 -11.56 13.68
N ASP A 94 13.18 -10.82 14.77
CA ASP A 94 12.09 -9.95 15.23
C ASP A 94 12.61 -8.51 15.20
N GLU A 95 12.59 -7.92 14.03
CA GLU A 95 13.15 -6.60 13.77
C GLU A 95 12.14 -5.68 13.10
N TRP A 96 12.19 -4.42 13.50
CA TRP A 96 11.38 -3.37 12.91
C TRP A 96 12.25 -2.35 12.21
N GLU A 97 11.77 -1.87 11.07
CA GLU A 97 12.38 -0.79 10.32
C GLU A 97 11.35 0.29 10.02
N LEU A 98 11.75 1.55 10.15
CA LEU A 98 10.98 2.71 9.73
C LEU A 98 11.81 3.54 8.75
N TYR A 99 11.20 3.91 7.64
CA TYR A 99 11.79 4.79 6.63
C TYR A 99 10.97 6.05 6.45
N ASP A 100 11.63 7.21 6.52
CA ASP A 100 11.05 8.53 6.20
C ASP A 100 11.22 8.77 4.70
N ARG A 101 10.23 8.37 3.92
CA ARG A 101 10.28 8.43 2.46
C ARG A 101 10.27 9.85 1.90
N LYS A 102 9.85 10.82 2.71
CA LYS A 102 9.86 12.23 2.34
C LYS A 102 11.26 12.83 2.38
N ASN A 103 12.04 12.50 3.42
CA ASN A 103 13.39 13.01 3.62
C ASN A 103 14.47 12.05 3.08
N ASP A 104 14.15 10.76 2.98
CA ASP A 104 15.01 9.69 2.44
C ASP A 104 14.23 8.83 1.41
N PRO A 105 14.00 9.35 0.21
CA PRO A 105 13.21 8.65 -0.83
C PRO A 105 13.85 7.35 -1.33
N ASN A 106 15.12 7.12 -1.01
CA ASN A 106 15.84 5.88 -1.35
C ASN A 106 15.81 4.84 -0.24
N GLU A 107 15.16 5.14 0.91
CA GLU A 107 14.99 4.23 2.05
C GLU A 107 16.33 3.66 2.55
N MET A 108 17.36 4.52 2.68
CA MET A 108 18.72 4.11 3.06
C MET A 108 18.94 4.12 4.56
N ASN A 109 18.11 4.83 5.33
CA ASN A 109 18.30 5.05 6.75
C ASN A 109 17.10 4.53 7.55
N ASN A 110 17.33 3.46 8.33
CA ASN A 110 16.32 2.98 9.27
C ASN A 110 16.27 3.91 10.50
N VAL A 111 15.18 4.64 10.66
CA VAL A 111 14.94 5.60 11.76
C VAL A 111 14.02 5.06 12.85
N TYR A 112 13.76 3.74 12.88
CA TYR A 112 12.84 3.13 13.83
C TYR A 112 13.19 3.40 15.30
N ASN A 113 14.46 3.43 15.64
CA ASN A 113 14.94 3.67 17.00
C ASN A 113 15.28 5.15 17.29
N ASP A 114 15.04 6.04 16.36
CA ASP A 114 15.24 7.48 16.58
C ASP A 114 14.08 8.06 17.40
N PRO A 115 14.36 8.68 18.58
CA PRO A 115 13.33 9.26 19.45
C PRO A 115 12.40 10.28 18.76
N ASN A 116 12.88 10.96 17.72
CA ASN A 116 12.10 11.93 16.96
C ASN A 116 10.94 11.30 16.18
N TYR A 117 10.98 9.99 15.93
CA TYR A 117 9.95 9.25 15.19
C TYR A 117 9.05 8.37 16.06
N THR A 118 9.18 8.45 17.39
CA THR A 118 8.41 7.58 18.32
C THR A 118 6.90 7.66 18.08
N GLU A 119 6.34 8.84 17.91
CA GLU A 119 4.91 9.04 17.65
C GLU A 119 4.47 8.44 16.30
N VAL A 120 5.33 8.58 15.27
CA VAL A 120 5.12 8.00 13.94
C VAL A 120 5.09 6.46 14.02
N VAL A 121 6.04 5.86 14.75
CA VAL A 121 6.09 4.40 14.96
C VAL A 121 4.81 3.91 15.63
N VAL A 122 4.37 4.57 16.70
CA VAL A 122 3.15 4.18 17.42
C VAL A 122 1.92 4.24 16.49
N LYS A 123 1.74 5.36 15.81
CA LYS A 123 0.63 5.57 14.87
C LYS A 123 0.61 4.49 13.77
N LEU A 124 1.74 4.26 13.11
CA LEU A 124 1.82 3.29 12.02
C LEU A 124 1.64 1.84 12.50
N LYS A 125 2.06 1.49 13.72
CA LYS A 125 1.79 0.16 14.30
C LYS A 125 0.31 -0.06 14.57
N GLU A 126 -0.41 0.94 15.06
CA GLU A 126 -1.86 0.87 15.27
C GLU A 126 -2.59 0.69 13.94
N GLU A 127 -2.27 1.52 12.95
CA GLU A 127 -2.85 1.43 11.61
C GLU A 127 -2.54 0.09 10.93
N LEU A 128 -1.30 -0.38 11.04
CA LEU A 128 -0.88 -1.69 10.52
C LEU A 128 -1.69 -2.83 11.15
N LYS A 129 -1.95 -2.77 12.45
CA LYS A 129 -2.80 -3.73 13.16
C LYS A 129 -4.24 -3.73 12.62
N GLU A 130 -4.81 -2.55 12.38
CA GLU A 130 -6.16 -2.42 11.80
C GLU A 130 -6.22 -2.99 10.39
N LEU A 131 -5.20 -2.71 9.55
CA LEU A 131 -5.12 -3.26 8.20
C LEU A 131 -4.99 -4.78 8.19
N ARG A 132 -4.20 -5.36 9.09
CA ARG A 132 -4.09 -6.83 9.23
C ARG A 132 -5.43 -7.45 9.59
N ILE A 133 -6.18 -6.86 10.51
CA ILE A 133 -7.54 -7.30 10.85
C ILE A 133 -8.47 -7.18 9.62
N LYS A 134 -8.43 -6.06 8.93
CA LYS A 134 -9.22 -5.81 7.71
C LYS A 134 -8.96 -6.87 6.64
N TYR A 135 -7.71 -7.22 6.43
CA TYR A 135 -7.29 -8.18 5.39
C TYR A 135 -7.22 -9.64 5.89
N LYS A 136 -7.54 -9.91 7.16
CA LYS A 136 -7.56 -11.25 7.78
C LYS A 136 -6.20 -11.95 7.75
N ASP A 137 -5.14 -11.21 7.99
CA ASP A 137 -3.76 -11.71 8.05
C ASP A 137 -3.21 -11.76 9.48
#